data_98d7510d3256b16dbf93e2cce41b9943
#
_entry.id   98d7510d3256b16dbf93e2cce41b9943
#
_cell.length_a   1.000
_cell.length_b   1.000
_cell.length_c   1.000
_cell.angle_alpha   90.00
_cell.angle_beta   90.00
_cell.angle_gamma   90.00
#
_symmetry.space_group_name_H-M   'P 1'
#
loop_
_entity.id
_entity.type
_entity.pdbx_description
1 polymer ?
#
loop_
_entity_poly.entity_id
_entity_poly.type
_entity_poly.pdbx_seq_one_letter_code
_entity_poly.pdbx_strand_id
1 'polypeptide(L)' 'MERRWMVALLLLVLAVQGNAKHDRDALACDEVKQAIREIESRMRAGYSRSQGEKLEARLRKLKLKRSKLCR' A
#
# COMPACT_ATOMS: atom_id res chain seq x y z
N MET A 1 -36.23 -14.43 -16.00
CA MET A 1 -35.81 -13.03 -15.91
C MET A 1 -34.74 -12.80 -14.89
N GLU A 2 -34.82 -13.37 -13.71
CA GLU A 2 -33.82 -13.21 -12.64
C GLU A 2 -32.43 -13.69 -13.03
N ARG A 3 -32.33 -14.76 -13.82
CA ARG A 3 -31.03 -15.31 -14.25
C ARG A 3 -30.26 -14.35 -15.17
N ARG A 4 -30.95 -13.59 -15.99
CA ARG A 4 -30.32 -12.60 -16.89
C ARG A 4 -29.71 -11.42 -16.10
N TRP A 5 -30.38 -11.02 -15.06
CA TRP A 5 -29.88 -9.94 -14.19
C TRP A 5 -28.64 -10.35 -13.41
N MET A 6 -28.61 -11.60 -12.92
CA MET A 6 -27.43 -12.12 -12.20
C MET A 6 -26.20 -12.21 -13.10
N VAL A 7 -26.36 -12.64 -14.34
CA VAL A 7 -25.27 -12.74 -15.31
C VAL A 7 -24.72 -11.35 -15.65
N ALA A 8 -25.60 -10.37 -15.83
CA ALA A 8 -25.19 -8.99 -16.10
C ALA A 8 -24.43 -8.38 -14.92
N LEU A 9 -24.87 -8.64 -13.71
CA LEU A 9 -24.19 -8.18 -12.48
C LEU A 9 -22.82 -8.83 -12.33
N LEU A 10 -22.68 -10.11 -12.63
CA LEU A 10 -21.41 -10.82 -12.58
C LEU A 10 -20.42 -10.28 -13.61
N LEU A 11 -20.88 -9.95 -14.80
CA LEU A 11 -20.03 -9.33 -15.83
C LEU A 11 -19.52 -7.95 -15.41
N LEU A 12 -20.37 -7.17 -14.78
CA LEU A 12 -19.99 -5.86 -14.24
C LEU A 12 -18.92 -5.97 -13.13
N VAL A 13 -19.06 -6.95 -12.25
CA VAL A 13 -18.08 -7.22 -11.20
C VAL A 13 -16.73 -7.61 -11.77
N LEU A 14 -16.70 -8.43 -12.81
CA LEU A 14 -15.47 -8.82 -13.49
C LEU A 14 -14.78 -7.64 -14.16
N ALA A 15 -15.52 -6.71 -14.75
CA ALA A 15 -14.98 -5.50 -15.36
C ALA A 15 -14.33 -4.58 -14.31
N VAL A 16 -14.95 -4.46 -13.14
CA VAL A 16 -14.41 -3.68 -12.00
C VAL A 16 -13.12 -4.32 -11.48
N GLN A 17 -13.02 -5.63 -11.44
CA GLN A 17 -11.81 -6.34 -11.01
C GLN A 17 -10.61 -6.07 -11.92
N GLY A 18 -10.82 -5.84 -13.21
CA GLY A 18 -9.74 -5.50 -14.14
C GLY A 18 -9.05 -4.19 -13.80
N ASN A 19 -9.77 -3.19 -13.28
CA ASN A 19 -9.23 -1.89 -12.88
C ASN A 19 -8.69 -1.89 -11.44
N ALA A 20 -9.11 -2.83 -10.60
CA ALA A 20 -8.76 -2.89 -9.19
C ALA A 20 -7.25 -3.08 -8.94
N LYS A 21 -6.51 -3.65 -9.89
CA LYS A 21 -5.08 -3.89 -9.75
C LYS A 21 -4.28 -2.58 -9.68
N HIS A 22 -4.57 -1.62 -10.56
CA HIS A 22 -3.92 -0.31 -10.53
C HIS A 22 -4.27 0.47 -9.28
N ASP A 23 -5.53 0.39 -8.83
CA ASP A 23 -5.98 1.05 -7.61
C ASP A 23 -5.29 0.47 -6.38
N ARG A 24 -5.06 -0.84 -6.34
CA ARG A 24 -4.34 -1.49 -5.25
C ARG A 24 -2.88 -1.05 -5.18
N ASP A 25 -2.22 -0.93 -6.32
CA ASP A 25 -0.82 -0.48 -6.37
C ASP A 25 -0.70 0.97 -5.93
N ALA A 26 -1.63 1.83 -6.32
CA ALA A 26 -1.67 3.22 -5.89
C ALA A 26 -1.91 3.34 -4.38
N LEU A 27 -2.85 2.55 -3.82
CA LEU A 27 -3.11 2.52 -2.38
C LEU A 27 -1.91 1.98 -1.61
N ALA A 28 -1.27 0.93 -2.11
CA ALA A 28 -0.08 0.37 -1.47
C ALA A 28 1.07 1.37 -1.49
N CYS A 29 1.23 2.12 -2.56
CA CYS A 29 2.21 3.20 -2.66
C CYS A 29 1.97 4.27 -1.58
N ASP A 30 0.74 4.73 -1.43
CA ASP A 30 0.37 5.73 -0.42
C ASP A 30 0.58 5.21 1.00
N GLU A 31 0.24 3.96 1.27
CA GLU A 31 0.46 3.33 2.57
C GLU A 31 1.93 3.26 2.92
N VAL A 32 2.78 2.90 1.96
CA VAL A 32 4.24 2.85 2.16
C VAL A 32 4.78 4.25 2.45
N LYS A 33 4.36 5.26 1.72
CA LYS A 33 4.77 6.65 1.96
C LYS A 33 4.37 7.12 3.34
N GLN A 34 3.16 6.77 3.79
CA GLN A 34 2.65 7.10 5.11
C GLN A 34 3.47 6.43 6.21
N ALA A 35 3.77 5.14 6.04
CA ALA A 35 4.59 4.38 6.98
C ALA A 35 6.00 4.98 7.12
N ILE A 36 6.59 5.41 6.00
CA ILE A 36 7.90 6.08 6.00
C ILE A 36 7.83 7.38 6.82
N ARG A 37 6.81 8.20 6.60
CA ARG A 37 6.64 9.46 7.34
C ARG A 37 6.48 9.24 8.84
N GLU A 38 5.75 8.20 9.23
CA GLU A 38 5.57 7.85 10.64
C GLU A 38 6.88 7.45 11.29
N ILE A 39 7.70 6.65 10.62
CA ILE A 39 9.01 6.24 11.12
C ILE A 39 9.94 7.47 11.24
N GLU A 40 9.99 8.31 10.21
CA GLU A 40 10.79 9.53 10.24
C GLU A 40 10.35 10.48 11.35
N SER A 41 9.05 10.57 11.61
CA SER A 41 8.51 11.36 12.70
C SER A 41 8.97 10.83 14.07
N ARG A 42 8.96 9.51 14.26
CA ARG A 42 9.48 8.88 15.49
C ARG A 42 10.96 9.12 15.67
N MET A 43 11.73 9.06 14.58
CA MET A 43 13.16 9.31 14.63
C MET A 43 13.47 10.75 15.02
N ARG A 44 12.67 11.71 14.58
CA ARG A 44 12.83 13.13 15.00
C ARG A 44 12.46 13.36 16.45
N ALA A 45 11.48 12.60 16.97
CA ALA A 45 11.04 12.72 18.35
C ALA A 45 12.09 12.17 19.35
N GLY A 46 13.00 11.35 18.87
CA GLY A 46 14.02 10.71 19.70
C GLY A 46 13.76 9.23 19.90
N TYR A 47 14.83 8.46 19.99
CA TYR A 47 14.76 7.02 20.14
C TYR A 47 16.03 6.47 20.81
N SER A 48 15.91 5.29 21.43
CA SER A 48 17.07 4.59 21.97
C SER A 48 17.88 3.96 20.83
N ARG A 49 19.14 3.59 21.13
CA ARG A 49 20.03 3.00 20.13
C ARG A 49 19.46 1.72 19.52
N SER A 50 18.90 0.84 20.33
CA SER A 50 18.30 -0.40 19.85
C SER A 50 17.05 -0.16 19.03
N GLN A 51 16.22 0.81 19.40
CA GLN A 51 15.05 1.21 18.62
C GLN A 51 15.47 1.85 17.30
N GLY A 52 16.52 2.66 17.30
CA GLY A 52 17.05 3.29 16.11
C GLY A 52 17.47 2.29 15.05
N GLU A 53 18.17 1.23 15.45
CA GLU A 53 18.58 0.17 14.53
C GLU A 53 17.38 -0.52 13.86
N LYS A 54 16.34 -0.82 14.65
CA LYS A 54 15.11 -1.41 14.14
C LYS A 54 14.35 -0.48 13.20
N LEU A 55 14.27 0.80 13.56
CA LEU A 55 13.60 1.81 12.74
C LEU A 55 14.32 2.02 11.41
N GLU A 56 15.64 2.09 11.43
CA GLU A 56 16.45 2.23 10.21
C GLU A 56 16.32 1.03 9.28
N ALA A 57 16.32 -0.19 9.84
CA ALA A 57 16.12 -1.41 9.04
C ALA A 57 14.74 -1.43 8.39
N ARG A 58 13.72 -1.05 9.14
CA ARG A 58 12.35 -0.97 8.65
C ARG A 58 12.21 0.10 7.56
N LEU A 59 12.85 1.25 7.78
CA LEU A 59 12.84 2.36 6.82
C LEU A 59 13.46 1.94 5.48
N ARG A 60 14.59 1.23 5.51
CA ARG A 60 15.23 0.73 4.29
C ARG A 60 14.31 -0.20 3.50
N LYS A 61 13.64 -1.13 4.18
CA LYS A 61 12.68 -2.04 3.55
C LYS A 61 11.51 -1.29 2.92
N LEU A 62 10.98 -0.29 3.60
CA LEU A 62 9.89 0.53 3.10
C LEU A 62 10.31 1.36 1.89
N LYS A 63 11.51 1.90 1.87
CA LYS A 63 12.04 2.65 0.73
C LYS A 63 12.21 1.76 -0.50
N LEU A 64 12.61 0.50 -0.32
CA LEU A 64 12.66 -0.48 -1.41
C LEU A 64 11.27 -0.78 -1.96
N LYS A 65 10.28 -0.98 -1.09
CA LYS A 65 8.89 -1.16 -1.52
C LYS A 65 8.37 0.06 -2.26
N ARG A 66 8.69 1.26 -1.78
CA ARG A 66 8.29 2.50 -2.44
C ARG A 66 8.82 2.56 -3.86
N SER A 67 10.08 2.20 -4.08
CA SER A 67 10.67 2.21 -5.41
C SER A 67 9.99 1.24 -6.38
N LYS A 68 9.44 0.15 -5.87
CA LYS A 68 8.71 -0.84 -6.68
C LYS A 68 7.26 -0.45 -6.93
N LEU A 69 6.59 0.10 -5.93
CA LEU A 69 5.15 0.40 -5.98
C LEU A 69 4.82 1.80 -6.49
N CYS A 70 5.71 2.76 -6.26
CA CYS A 70 5.52 4.16 -6.62
C CYS A 70 6.35 4.50 -7.89
N ARG A 71 5.87 4.01 -9.01
CA ARG A 71 6.56 4.31 -10.29
C ARG A 71 5.97 5.51 -11.01
#